data_dbfb397806202764ec53119746a0b198
#
_entry.id   dbfb397806202764ec53119746a0b198
#
_cell.length_a   1.000
_cell.length_b   1.000
_cell.length_c   1.000
_cell.angle_alpha   90.00
_cell.angle_beta   90.00
_cell.angle_gamma   90.00
#
_symmetry.space_group_name_H-M   'P 1'
#
loop_
_entity.id
_entity.type
_entity.pdbx_description
1 polymer ?
#
loop_
_entity_poly.entity_id
_entity_poly.type
_entity_poly.pdbx_seq_one_letter_code
_entity_poly.pdbx_strand_id
1 'polypeptide(L)'
;MIGKLKRIATPLALAMALAGCVNLAPKYERPAAPVAGGFPTIGGTNASGGNPVATQAPVNIAWQQFFTDPRLKQLIELSLVNNRDLRIAIANIEQARAAYTIQRSQQFPALSAAYNGSRVSTNDAVGNNSTTSLYQAGLAVSAFELDLFGRLRNLSQAAQAQFLATEEARKGAQISLIASVANAYLTAMADDEQLALTRETLRTRDESLRLTQLRFKNGVVSKLDVDTAQSQVDNARFVLQQQLRQRAQDDNLLTLLVGEPLPANLPAGATLGSTNLPDLPAGLPSDLLANRPDILAAEQQLIAANANIGAARAAYFPRIALTATGGSASTELSNLFSSGTWGWTFAQQATMPIFDFGRTRAGVEGARASRDVAVAQYERSIQTAFREVSDALAGQATFSEQLRAAQSAAASEADRFNLADRRYRSGTSNYLDLLDAQRSLFTAQLASVQANLARLQNQVTLYRVLGGGWSDTTASR
;
A
#
# COMPACT_ATOMS: atom_id res chain seq x y z
N MET A 1 -19.35 16.15 -64.49
CA MET A 1 -18.40 16.29 -63.38
C MET A 1 -18.58 15.27 -62.27
N ILE A 2 -19.75 14.70 -62.05
CA ILE A 2 -20.09 13.75 -60.97
C ILE A 2 -19.38 12.36 -61.09
N GLY A 3 -19.05 11.89 -62.31
CA GLY A 3 -18.41 10.58 -62.54
C GLY A 3 -16.93 10.51 -62.18
N LYS A 4 -16.18 11.63 -62.16
CA LYS A 4 -14.77 11.66 -61.73
C LYS A 4 -14.60 11.73 -60.22
N LEU A 5 -15.55 12.30 -59.47
CA LEU A 5 -15.52 12.32 -58.00
C LEU A 5 -15.75 10.91 -57.39
N LYS A 6 -16.61 10.07 -57.98
CA LYS A 6 -16.81 8.69 -57.55
C LYS A 6 -15.58 7.81 -57.75
N ARG A 7 -14.76 8.04 -58.78
CA ARG A 7 -13.54 7.23 -59.04
C ARG A 7 -12.35 7.56 -58.11
N ILE A 8 -12.36 8.70 -57.43
CA ILE A 8 -11.33 9.11 -56.47
C ILE A 8 -11.78 8.80 -55.02
N ALA A 9 -13.08 8.85 -54.74
CA ALA A 9 -13.62 8.57 -53.39
C ALA A 9 -13.52 7.07 -53.01
N THR A 10 -13.66 6.15 -54.03
CA THR A 10 -13.58 4.70 -53.75
C THR A 10 -12.19 4.22 -53.29
N PRO A 11 -11.06 4.59 -53.94
CA PRO A 11 -9.73 4.18 -53.50
C PRO A 11 -9.32 4.85 -52.17
N LEU A 12 -9.80 6.11 -51.92
CA LEU A 12 -9.54 6.80 -50.65
C LEU A 12 -10.28 6.15 -49.47
N ALA A 13 -11.53 5.70 -49.68
CA ALA A 13 -12.32 4.95 -48.72
C ALA A 13 -11.72 3.54 -48.48
N LEU A 14 -11.20 2.86 -49.52
CA LEU A 14 -10.53 1.58 -49.42
C LEU A 14 -9.15 1.71 -48.74
N ALA A 15 -8.41 2.78 -48.98
CA ALA A 15 -7.14 3.08 -48.29
C ALA A 15 -7.36 3.43 -46.81
N MET A 16 -8.44 4.13 -46.44
CA MET A 16 -8.85 4.36 -45.07
C MET A 16 -9.31 3.05 -44.37
N ALA A 17 -9.95 2.13 -45.07
CA ALA A 17 -10.36 0.83 -44.54
C ALA A 17 -9.19 -0.13 -44.39
N LEU A 18 -8.14 -0.04 -45.21
CA LEU A 18 -6.89 -0.79 -45.13
C LEU A 18 -5.88 -0.24 -44.11
N ALA A 19 -5.99 1.02 -43.74
CA ALA A 19 -5.25 1.65 -42.65
C ALA A 19 -5.77 1.17 -41.26
N GLY A 20 -6.12 -0.12 -41.18
CA GLY A 20 -6.74 -0.75 -40.03
C GLY A 20 -6.24 -0.24 -38.71
N CYS A 21 -7.17 0.22 -37.88
CA CYS A 21 -7.06 0.50 -36.45
C CYS A 21 -5.69 1.05 -35.99
N VAL A 22 -5.36 2.30 -36.40
CA VAL A 22 -4.09 2.95 -35.99
C VAL A 22 -4.16 3.25 -34.49
N ASN A 23 -3.28 2.66 -33.71
CA ASN A 23 -3.09 3.05 -32.33
C ASN A 23 -2.18 4.30 -32.28
N LEU A 24 -2.73 5.41 -31.80
CA LEU A 24 -2.01 6.71 -31.73
C LEU A 24 -1.25 6.90 -30.39
N ALA A 25 -1.31 5.93 -29.48
CA ALA A 25 -0.49 5.94 -28.27
C ALA A 25 1.00 5.81 -28.64
N PRO A 26 1.90 6.53 -27.98
CA PRO A 26 3.34 6.27 -28.10
C PRO A 26 3.63 4.85 -27.65
N LYS A 27 4.62 4.20 -28.28
CA LYS A 27 5.13 2.92 -27.78
C LYS A 27 5.60 3.12 -26.33
N TYR A 28 5.14 2.24 -25.45
CA TYR A 28 5.61 2.27 -24.07
C TYR A 28 7.06 1.73 -24.02
N GLU A 29 7.91 2.50 -23.38
CA GLU A 29 9.28 2.11 -23.05
C GLU A 29 9.49 2.36 -21.56
N ARG A 30 9.95 1.33 -20.86
CA ARG A 30 10.22 1.45 -19.41
C ARG A 30 11.37 2.42 -19.20
N PRO A 31 11.20 3.49 -18.39
CA PRO A 31 12.30 4.39 -18.04
C PRO A 31 13.44 3.65 -17.35
N ALA A 32 14.67 4.11 -17.56
CA ALA A 32 15.84 3.59 -16.87
C ALA A 32 15.73 3.88 -15.36
N ALA A 33 16.20 2.94 -14.52
CA ALA A 33 16.19 3.13 -13.07
C ALA A 33 17.21 4.21 -12.66
N PRO A 34 16.82 5.28 -11.96
CA PRO A 34 17.70 6.38 -11.57
C PRO A 34 18.48 6.08 -10.27
N VAL A 35 18.99 4.84 -10.13
CA VAL A 35 19.70 4.35 -8.93
C VAL A 35 20.98 3.63 -9.30
N ALA A 36 21.91 3.51 -8.34
CA ALA A 36 23.15 2.79 -8.53
C ALA A 36 22.92 1.28 -8.76
N GLY A 37 23.84 0.62 -9.48
CA GLY A 37 23.77 -0.82 -9.77
C GLY A 37 24.06 -1.74 -8.57
N GLY A 38 24.35 -1.19 -7.38
CA GLY A 38 24.57 -1.92 -6.13
C GLY A 38 24.18 -1.09 -4.92
N PHE A 39 23.85 -1.75 -3.81
CA PHE A 39 23.57 -1.06 -2.54
C PHE A 39 24.89 -0.58 -1.90
N PRO A 40 24.88 0.55 -1.16
CA PRO A 40 26.06 1.04 -0.45
C PRO A 40 26.47 0.06 0.65
N THR A 41 27.79 -0.12 0.84
CA THR A 41 28.37 -0.96 1.89
C THR A 41 28.83 -0.09 3.06
N ILE A 42 28.52 -0.50 4.30
CA ILE A 42 29.02 0.16 5.51
C ILE A 42 30.24 -0.60 6.03
N GLY A 43 31.36 0.12 6.30
CA GLY A 43 32.53 -0.42 6.95
C GLY A 43 33.40 -1.34 6.10
N GLY A 44 33.34 -1.27 4.77
CA GLY A 44 34.17 -2.08 3.88
C GLY A 44 33.90 -3.59 3.89
N THR A 45 32.99 -4.05 4.70
CA THR A 45 32.42 -5.40 4.58
C THR A 45 31.35 -5.33 3.50
N ASN A 46 31.61 -5.98 2.36
CA ASN A 46 30.54 -6.26 1.42
C ASN A 46 29.39 -6.83 2.25
N ALA A 47 28.18 -6.28 2.14
CA ALA A 47 26.97 -6.88 2.70
C ALA A 47 26.71 -8.29 2.12
N SER A 48 27.58 -8.70 1.21
CA SER A 48 27.81 -10.04 0.67
C SER A 48 29.06 -10.67 1.29
N GLY A 49 29.24 -10.55 2.59
CA GLY A 49 30.30 -11.24 3.33
C GLY A 49 30.01 -12.73 3.39
N GLY A 50 30.38 -13.45 2.38
CA GLY A 50 30.31 -14.89 2.31
C GLY A 50 29.51 -15.39 1.10
N ASN A 51 30.24 -15.89 0.12
CA ASN A 51 29.81 -16.68 -1.02
C ASN A 51 28.58 -16.20 -1.82
N PRO A 52 28.66 -16.07 -3.12
CA PRO A 52 27.49 -15.80 -3.98
C PRO A 52 26.64 -17.08 -4.14
N VAL A 53 26.07 -17.57 -3.06
CA VAL A 53 25.05 -18.62 -3.09
C VAL A 53 23.76 -18.04 -2.51
N ALA A 54 23.27 -16.98 -3.11
CA ALA A 54 21.88 -16.60 -2.97
C ALA A 54 21.06 -17.48 -3.92
N THR A 55 20.85 -18.73 -3.54
CA THR A 55 20.05 -19.69 -4.31
C THR A 55 18.55 -19.41 -4.26
N GLN A 56 18.10 -18.42 -3.50
CA GLN A 56 16.71 -17.95 -3.53
C GLN A 56 16.66 -16.43 -3.38
N ALA A 57 15.96 -15.76 -4.28
CA ALA A 57 15.63 -14.36 -4.09
C ALA A 57 14.77 -14.20 -2.81
N PRO A 58 15.04 -13.19 -1.96
CA PRO A 58 14.32 -12.99 -0.67
C PRO A 58 12.80 -12.94 -0.81
N VAL A 59 12.31 -12.56 -1.97
CA VAL A 59 10.88 -12.46 -2.33
C VAL A 59 10.14 -13.79 -2.30
N ASN A 60 10.84 -14.92 -2.43
CA ASN A 60 10.21 -16.24 -2.46
C ASN A 60 10.04 -16.87 -1.08
N ILE A 61 10.44 -16.17 0.00
CA ILE A 61 10.23 -16.66 1.36
C ILE A 61 8.82 -16.25 1.80
N ALA A 62 7.94 -17.24 1.91
CA ALA A 62 6.59 -17.02 2.43
C ALA A 62 6.67 -16.51 3.89
N TRP A 63 5.78 -15.61 4.28
CA TRP A 63 5.76 -15.06 5.64
C TRP A 63 5.64 -16.14 6.72
N GLN A 64 4.97 -17.28 6.44
CA GLN A 64 4.87 -18.44 7.36
C GLN A 64 6.23 -19.12 7.62
N GLN A 65 7.17 -18.96 6.68
CA GLN A 65 8.53 -19.49 6.85
C GLN A 65 9.45 -18.45 7.51
N PHE A 66 9.22 -17.16 7.22
CA PHE A 66 10.00 -16.08 7.81
C PHE A 66 9.71 -15.89 9.30
N PHE A 67 8.45 -15.85 9.70
CA PHE A 67 8.07 -15.78 11.11
C PHE A 67 7.98 -17.19 11.70
N THR A 68 8.69 -17.41 12.79
CA THR A 68 8.75 -18.75 13.45
C THR A 68 7.80 -18.89 14.64
N ASP A 69 7.44 -17.75 15.30
CA ASP A 69 6.56 -17.73 16.46
C ASP A 69 5.11 -18.11 16.09
N PRO A 70 4.53 -19.16 16.70
CA PRO A 70 3.18 -19.64 16.40
C PRO A 70 2.10 -18.62 16.76
N ARG A 71 2.29 -17.83 17.83
CA ARG A 71 1.35 -16.78 18.24
C ARG A 71 1.33 -15.65 17.21
N LEU A 72 2.50 -15.20 16.76
CA LEU A 72 2.60 -14.20 15.71
C LEU A 72 1.97 -14.67 14.40
N LYS A 73 2.21 -15.93 14.01
CA LYS A 73 1.58 -16.51 12.80
C LYS A 73 0.06 -16.43 12.86
N GLN A 74 -0.53 -16.85 13.98
CA GLN A 74 -1.97 -16.80 14.15
C GLN A 74 -2.52 -15.36 14.12
N LEU A 75 -1.81 -14.39 14.74
CA LEU A 75 -2.20 -12.98 14.67
C LEU A 75 -2.16 -12.44 13.23
N ILE A 76 -1.15 -12.82 12.45
CA ILE A 76 -1.06 -12.45 11.02
C ILE A 76 -2.21 -13.09 10.24
N GLU A 77 -2.50 -14.39 10.42
CA GLU A 77 -3.62 -15.07 9.76
C GLU A 77 -4.96 -14.39 10.06
N LEU A 78 -5.23 -14.10 11.32
CA LEU A 78 -6.45 -13.38 11.72
C LEU A 78 -6.51 -11.97 11.09
N SER A 79 -5.39 -11.26 11.04
CA SER A 79 -5.33 -9.93 10.44
C SER A 79 -5.60 -9.96 8.94
N LEU A 80 -5.05 -10.93 8.22
CA LEU A 80 -5.28 -11.09 6.78
C LEU A 80 -6.75 -11.38 6.44
N VAL A 81 -7.49 -11.99 7.36
CA VAL A 81 -8.92 -12.26 7.18
C VAL A 81 -9.80 -11.08 7.61
N ASN A 82 -9.45 -10.43 8.73
CA ASN A 82 -10.38 -9.52 9.43
C ASN A 82 -10.01 -8.04 9.30
N ASN A 83 -8.76 -7.69 8.93
CA ASN A 83 -8.33 -6.30 8.87
C ASN A 83 -9.16 -5.47 7.88
N ARG A 84 -9.60 -4.29 8.33
CA ARG A 84 -10.52 -3.43 7.56
C ARG A 84 -9.81 -2.73 6.40
N ASP A 85 -8.55 -2.34 6.55
CA ASP A 85 -7.78 -1.67 5.49
C ASP A 85 -7.51 -2.63 4.33
N LEU A 86 -7.21 -3.90 4.62
CA LEU A 86 -7.05 -4.92 3.59
C LEU A 86 -8.38 -5.20 2.86
N ARG A 87 -9.51 -5.21 3.58
CA ARG A 87 -10.85 -5.33 2.95
C ARG A 87 -11.17 -4.13 2.07
N ILE A 88 -10.79 -2.91 2.48
CA ILE A 88 -10.92 -1.70 1.64
C ILE A 88 -10.07 -1.85 0.38
N ALA A 89 -8.83 -2.32 0.49
CA ALA A 89 -7.97 -2.55 -0.67
C ALA A 89 -8.58 -3.57 -1.65
N ILE A 90 -9.20 -4.65 -1.16
CA ILE A 90 -9.90 -5.65 -1.98
C ILE A 90 -11.13 -5.01 -2.66
N ALA A 91 -11.93 -4.23 -1.94
CA ALA A 91 -13.09 -3.55 -2.50
C ALA A 91 -12.70 -2.53 -3.59
N ASN A 92 -11.56 -1.86 -3.44
CA ASN A 92 -11.01 -0.95 -4.45
C ASN A 92 -10.66 -1.68 -5.75
N ILE A 93 -10.21 -2.95 -5.69
CA ILE A 93 -9.99 -3.76 -6.89
C ILE A 93 -11.30 -3.99 -7.64
N GLU A 94 -12.37 -4.37 -6.93
CA GLU A 94 -13.67 -4.62 -7.56
C GLU A 94 -14.24 -3.32 -8.16
N GLN A 95 -14.06 -2.19 -7.50
CA GLN A 95 -14.43 -0.88 -8.04
C GLN A 95 -13.65 -0.56 -9.33
N ALA A 96 -12.33 -0.76 -9.33
CA ALA A 96 -11.49 -0.51 -10.50
C ALA A 96 -11.80 -1.48 -11.65
N ARG A 97 -12.09 -2.76 -11.33
CA ARG A 97 -12.56 -3.77 -12.30
C ARG A 97 -13.88 -3.36 -12.95
N ALA A 98 -14.83 -2.89 -12.16
CA ALA A 98 -16.10 -2.39 -12.67
C ALA A 98 -15.90 -1.15 -13.58
N ALA A 99 -15.05 -0.21 -13.19
CA ALA A 99 -14.71 0.95 -14.01
C ALA A 99 -14.05 0.54 -15.34
N TYR A 100 -13.12 -0.42 -15.31
CA TYR A 100 -12.53 -1.00 -16.53
C TYR A 100 -13.60 -1.67 -17.40
N THR A 101 -14.52 -2.43 -16.82
CA THR A 101 -15.59 -3.09 -17.56
C THR A 101 -16.51 -2.07 -18.23
N ILE A 102 -16.88 -1.00 -17.53
CA ILE A 102 -17.67 0.13 -18.08
C ILE A 102 -16.91 0.78 -19.24
N GLN A 103 -15.61 1.06 -19.08
CA GLN A 103 -14.82 1.68 -20.13
C GLN A 103 -14.67 0.76 -21.36
N ARG A 104 -14.45 -0.53 -21.13
CA ARG A 104 -14.36 -1.55 -22.17
C ARG A 104 -15.67 -1.74 -22.92
N SER A 105 -16.82 -1.65 -22.24
CA SER A 105 -18.14 -1.81 -22.85
C SER A 105 -18.42 -0.75 -23.93
N GLN A 106 -17.80 0.43 -23.83
CA GLN A 106 -17.93 1.49 -24.87
C GLN A 106 -17.37 1.09 -26.22
N GLN A 107 -16.56 0.01 -26.32
CA GLN A 107 -16.08 -0.55 -27.59
C GLN A 107 -17.16 -1.38 -28.31
N PHE A 108 -18.31 -1.61 -27.70
CA PHE A 108 -19.41 -2.39 -28.25
C PHE A 108 -20.69 -1.56 -28.28
N PRO A 109 -21.59 -1.80 -29.28
CA PRO A 109 -22.84 -1.11 -29.34
C PRO A 109 -23.76 -1.49 -28.17
N ALA A 110 -24.31 -0.51 -27.48
CA ALA A 110 -25.32 -0.72 -26.45
C ALA A 110 -26.72 -0.77 -27.09
N LEU A 111 -27.42 -1.89 -26.90
CA LEU A 111 -28.80 -2.06 -27.33
C LEU A 111 -29.75 -1.68 -26.21
N SER A 112 -30.66 -0.75 -26.47
CA SER A 112 -31.68 -0.29 -25.52
C SER A 112 -33.08 -0.42 -26.10
N ALA A 113 -34.06 -0.72 -25.27
CA ALA A 113 -35.46 -0.54 -25.60
C ALA A 113 -35.86 0.87 -25.21
N ALA A 114 -36.52 1.59 -26.11
CA ALA A 114 -36.96 2.98 -25.89
C ALA A 114 -38.39 3.16 -26.27
N TYR A 115 -39.12 3.92 -25.48
CA TYR A 115 -40.41 4.50 -25.82
C TYR A 115 -40.28 6.01 -25.72
N ASN A 116 -40.65 6.70 -26.79
CA ASN A 116 -40.70 8.16 -26.84
C ASN A 116 -42.08 8.61 -27.27
N GLY A 117 -42.75 9.45 -26.48
CA GLY A 117 -44.00 10.13 -26.82
C GLY A 117 -43.71 11.64 -26.83
N SER A 118 -43.98 12.29 -27.96
CA SER A 118 -43.91 13.74 -28.05
C SER A 118 -45.20 14.32 -28.59
N ARG A 119 -45.60 15.45 -28.04
CA ARG A 119 -46.74 16.23 -28.53
C ARG A 119 -46.33 17.68 -28.62
N VAL A 120 -46.32 18.16 -29.83
CA VAL A 120 -45.89 19.53 -30.16
C VAL A 120 -47.07 20.31 -30.70
N SER A 121 -47.33 21.43 -30.07
CA SER A 121 -48.32 22.41 -30.56
C SER A 121 -47.55 23.55 -31.24
N THR A 122 -47.83 23.80 -32.50
CA THR A 122 -47.27 24.92 -33.28
C THR A 122 -48.38 25.84 -33.73
N ASN A 123 -48.13 27.16 -33.58
CA ASN A 123 -48.97 28.19 -34.17
C ASN A 123 -48.40 28.56 -35.56
N ASP A 124 -49.25 28.53 -36.56
CA ASP A 124 -48.88 29.08 -37.86
C ASP A 124 -48.89 30.61 -37.85
N ALA A 125 -48.35 31.22 -38.94
CA ALA A 125 -48.32 32.69 -39.07
C ALA A 125 -49.69 33.35 -39.20
N VAL A 126 -50.77 32.56 -39.28
CA VAL A 126 -52.18 33.00 -39.43
C VAL A 126 -52.96 32.72 -38.10
N GLY A 127 -52.29 32.20 -37.06
CA GLY A 127 -52.91 31.97 -35.73
C GLY A 127 -53.63 30.65 -35.56
N ASN A 128 -53.47 29.68 -36.46
CA ASN A 128 -54.03 28.35 -36.30
C ASN A 128 -53.09 27.49 -35.44
N ASN A 129 -53.68 26.87 -34.41
CA ASN A 129 -52.95 25.91 -33.60
C ASN A 129 -53.03 24.53 -34.23
N SER A 130 -51.87 23.97 -34.60
CA SER A 130 -51.72 22.57 -35.01
C SER A 130 -51.01 21.80 -33.93
N THR A 131 -51.59 20.67 -33.49
CA THR A 131 -50.97 19.77 -32.52
C THR A 131 -50.60 18.48 -33.23
N THR A 132 -49.31 18.17 -33.29
CA THR A 132 -48.81 16.91 -33.81
C THR A 132 -48.32 16.05 -32.66
N SER A 133 -48.75 14.80 -32.61
CA SER A 133 -48.27 13.78 -31.66
C SER A 133 -47.44 12.77 -32.43
N LEU A 134 -46.38 12.27 -31.79
CA LEU A 134 -45.58 11.17 -32.30
C LEU A 134 -45.22 10.25 -31.18
N TYR A 135 -45.59 8.99 -31.30
CA TYR A 135 -45.28 7.90 -30.36
C TYR A 135 -44.40 6.91 -31.07
N GLN A 136 -43.29 6.52 -30.42
CA GLN A 136 -42.33 5.59 -30.96
C GLN A 136 -41.96 4.57 -29.89
N ALA A 137 -41.92 3.29 -30.25
CA ALA A 137 -41.42 2.22 -29.37
C ALA A 137 -40.59 1.23 -30.16
N GLY A 138 -39.44 0.84 -29.64
CA GLY A 138 -38.58 -0.09 -30.35
C GLY A 138 -37.23 -0.29 -29.67
N LEU A 139 -36.33 -0.91 -30.42
CA LEU A 139 -34.94 -1.10 -30.02
C LEU A 139 -34.06 -0.06 -30.69
N ALA A 140 -33.07 0.43 -29.95
CA ALA A 140 -32.14 1.45 -30.43
C ALA A 140 -30.68 1.14 -30.03
N VAL A 141 -29.78 1.36 -30.96
CA VAL A 141 -28.35 1.59 -30.71
C VAL A 141 -28.10 3.07 -30.91
N SER A 142 -27.73 3.79 -29.86
CA SER A 142 -27.56 5.23 -29.89
C SER A 142 -26.09 5.61 -29.91
N ALA A 143 -25.68 6.37 -30.95
CA ALA A 143 -24.36 7.01 -31.05
C ALA A 143 -23.16 6.08 -30.77
N PHE A 144 -23.21 4.84 -31.23
CA PHE A 144 -22.06 3.92 -31.13
C PHE A 144 -20.86 4.49 -31.92
N GLU A 145 -19.76 4.75 -31.23
CA GLU A 145 -18.55 5.29 -31.83
C GLU A 145 -17.71 4.18 -32.48
N LEU A 146 -17.44 4.30 -33.78
CA LEU A 146 -16.48 3.44 -34.48
C LEU A 146 -15.05 3.89 -34.13
N ASP A 147 -14.32 3.06 -33.39
CA ASP A 147 -12.98 3.37 -32.91
C ASP A 147 -11.89 3.10 -33.97
N LEU A 148 -11.89 3.89 -35.05
CA LEU A 148 -10.89 3.81 -36.11
C LEU A 148 -9.50 4.32 -35.72
N PHE A 149 -9.44 5.27 -34.78
CA PHE A 149 -8.23 5.94 -34.35
C PHE A 149 -7.77 5.55 -32.92
N GLY A 150 -8.35 4.50 -32.37
CA GLY A 150 -7.95 3.90 -31.11
C GLY A 150 -8.30 4.73 -29.85
N ARG A 151 -9.23 5.68 -29.92
CA ARG A 151 -9.63 6.49 -28.76
C ARG A 151 -10.21 5.65 -27.64
N LEU A 152 -11.24 4.86 -27.94
CA LEU A 152 -11.91 4.00 -26.95
C LEU A 152 -11.00 2.87 -26.49
N ARG A 153 -10.20 2.31 -27.41
CA ARG A 153 -9.20 1.29 -27.09
C ARG A 153 -8.15 1.80 -26.13
N ASN A 154 -7.59 3.00 -26.34
CA ASN A 154 -6.61 3.60 -25.45
C ASN A 154 -7.21 3.95 -24.08
N LEU A 155 -8.44 4.45 -24.03
CA LEU A 155 -9.14 4.68 -22.76
C LEU A 155 -9.39 3.37 -21.99
N SER A 156 -9.75 2.30 -22.71
CA SER A 156 -9.90 0.97 -22.10
C SER A 156 -8.57 0.40 -21.61
N GLN A 157 -7.47 0.61 -22.34
CA GLN A 157 -6.11 0.23 -21.90
C GLN A 157 -5.68 1.03 -20.67
N ALA A 158 -5.97 2.33 -20.63
CA ALA A 158 -5.70 3.16 -19.46
C ALA A 158 -6.47 2.67 -18.24
N ALA A 159 -7.76 2.36 -18.38
CA ALA A 159 -8.58 1.82 -17.31
C ALA A 159 -8.12 0.42 -16.86
N GLN A 160 -7.65 -0.43 -17.78
CA GLN A 160 -7.05 -1.73 -17.47
C GLN A 160 -5.77 -1.57 -16.65
N ALA A 161 -4.89 -0.67 -17.05
CA ALA A 161 -3.66 -0.42 -16.32
C ALA A 161 -3.94 0.15 -14.90
N GLN A 162 -4.95 1.02 -14.77
CA GLN A 162 -5.40 1.48 -13.45
C GLN A 162 -5.94 0.34 -12.58
N PHE A 163 -6.70 -0.59 -13.16
CA PHE A 163 -7.15 -1.80 -12.45
C PHE A 163 -5.96 -2.64 -11.98
N LEU A 164 -4.97 -2.91 -12.86
CA LEU A 164 -3.75 -3.64 -12.48
C LEU A 164 -2.94 -2.91 -11.39
N ALA A 165 -2.89 -1.56 -11.42
CA ALA A 165 -2.26 -0.79 -10.37
C ALA A 165 -2.92 -1.00 -8.99
N THR A 166 -4.25 -1.17 -8.92
CA THR A 166 -4.95 -1.48 -7.67
C THR A 166 -4.70 -2.90 -7.18
N GLU A 167 -4.50 -3.86 -8.07
CA GLU A 167 -4.09 -5.22 -7.69
C GLU A 167 -2.71 -5.22 -7.02
N GLU A 168 -1.75 -4.49 -7.57
CA GLU A 168 -0.43 -4.32 -6.96
C GLU A 168 -0.51 -3.55 -5.64
N ALA A 169 -1.33 -2.50 -5.55
CA ALA A 169 -1.56 -1.75 -4.31
C ALA A 169 -2.11 -2.66 -3.18
N ARG A 170 -2.99 -3.63 -3.49
CA ARG A 170 -3.46 -4.62 -2.51
C ARG A 170 -2.31 -5.49 -1.99
N LYS A 171 -1.41 -5.96 -2.87
CA LYS A 171 -0.23 -6.73 -2.44
C LYS A 171 0.64 -5.90 -1.50
N GLY A 172 0.88 -4.62 -1.83
CA GLY A 172 1.58 -3.68 -0.97
C GLY A 172 0.92 -3.49 0.39
N ALA A 173 -0.42 -3.38 0.43
CA ALA A 173 -1.19 -3.29 1.66
C ALA A 173 -1.05 -4.55 2.51
N GLN A 174 -1.10 -5.74 1.90
CA GLN A 174 -0.90 -7.02 2.59
C GLN A 174 0.49 -7.12 3.23
N ILE A 175 1.55 -6.82 2.49
CA ILE A 175 2.94 -6.81 2.99
C ILE A 175 3.06 -5.83 4.17
N SER A 176 2.50 -4.62 4.02
CA SER A 176 2.55 -3.59 5.07
C SER A 176 1.77 -4.01 6.31
N LEU A 177 0.63 -4.67 6.17
CA LEU A 177 -0.15 -5.20 7.29
C LEU A 177 0.62 -6.27 8.06
N ILE A 178 1.21 -7.25 7.36
CA ILE A 178 2.03 -8.30 7.97
C ILE A 178 3.17 -7.68 8.78
N ALA A 179 3.90 -6.72 8.18
CA ALA A 179 4.99 -6.04 8.87
C ALA A 179 4.51 -5.22 10.08
N SER A 180 3.34 -4.56 9.98
CA SER A 180 2.76 -3.78 11.08
C SER A 180 2.33 -4.65 12.25
N VAL A 181 1.68 -5.81 11.99
CA VAL A 181 1.32 -6.79 13.01
C VAL A 181 2.56 -7.34 13.69
N ALA A 182 3.60 -7.71 12.91
CA ALA A 182 4.84 -8.24 13.45
C ALA A 182 5.55 -7.19 14.33
N ASN A 183 5.66 -5.95 13.89
CA ASN A 183 6.30 -4.87 14.66
C ASN A 183 5.51 -4.55 15.93
N ALA A 184 4.18 -4.48 15.89
CA ALA A 184 3.34 -4.26 17.06
C ALA A 184 3.48 -5.41 18.07
N TYR A 185 3.52 -6.65 17.59
CA TYR A 185 3.75 -7.82 18.45
C TYR A 185 5.13 -7.81 19.11
N LEU A 186 6.20 -7.50 18.35
CA LEU A 186 7.56 -7.37 18.90
C LEU A 186 7.66 -6.24 19.92
N THR A 187 6.96 -5.12 19.69
CA THR A 187 6.89 -4.02 20.65
C THR A 187 6.21 -4.47 21.96
N ALA A 188 5.07 -5.15 21.86
CA ALA A 188 4.36 -5.69 23.01
C ALA A 188 5.23 -6.67 23.82
N MET A 189 6.03 -7.52 23.14
CA MET A 189 6.98 -8.42 23.81
C MET A 189 8.08 -7.65 24.53
N ALA A 190 8.62 -6.58 23.91
CA ALA A 190 9.62 -5.74 24.55
C ALA A 190 9.06 -5.02 25.79
N ASP A 191 7.82 -4.53 25.71
CA ASP A 191 7.14 -3.87 26.81
C ASP A 191 6.82 -4.86 27.96
N ASP A 192 6.48 -6.10 27.65
CA ASP A 192 6.34 -7.17 28.68
C ASP A 192 7.68 -7.43 29.39
N GLU A 193 8.81 -7.47 28.68
CA GLU A 193 10.14 -7.63 29.26
C GLU A 193 10.55 -6.41 30.11
N GLN A 194 10.30 -5.19 29.62
CA GLN A 194 10.51 -3.95 30.40
C GLN A 194 9.65 -3.88 31.66
N LEU A 195 8.40 -4.34 31.60
CA LEU A 195 7.52 -4.46 32.75
C LEU A 195 8.07 -5.41 33.82
N ALA A 196 8.62 -6.55 33.38
CA ALA A 196 9.24 -7.52 34.30
C ALA A 196 10.46 -6.90 34.97
N LEU A 197 11.34 -6.21 34.23
CA LEU A 197 12.49 -5.48 34.78
C LEU A 197 12.09 -4.39 35.76
N THR A 198 11.05 -3.63 35.42
CA THR A 198 10.57 -2.53 36.30
C THR A 198 9.95 -3.06 37.59
N ARG A 199 9.20 -4.16 37.54
CA ARG A 199 8.66 -4.83 38.76
C ARG A 199 9.78 -5.31 39.66
N GLU A 200 10.83 -5.93 39.11
CA GLU A 200 11.99 -6.38 39.86
C GLU A 200 12.77 -5.20 40.44
N THR A 201 12.95 -4.12 39.68
CA THR A 201 13.56 -2.88 40.17
C THR A 201 12.77 -2.26 41.32
N LEU A 202 11.44 -2.22 41.21
CA LEU A 202 10.58 -1.74 42.28
C LEU A 202 10.74 -2.58 43.54
N ARG A 203 10.73 -3.93 43.43
CA ARG A 203 10.93 -4.85 44.54
C ARG A 203 12.28 -4.57 45.23
N THR A 204 13.34 -4.46 44.47
CA THR A 204 14.69 -4.19 44.99
C THR A 204 14.78 -2.83 45.70
N ARG A 205 14.11 -1.81 45.14
CA ARG A 205 14.07 -0.46 45.75
C ARG A 205 13.23 -0.46 47.05
N ASP A 206 12.10 -1.15 47.10
CA ASP A 206 11.29 -1.30 48.32
C ASP A 206 12.09 -1.99 49.43
N GLU A 207 12.89 -3.03 49.11
CA GLU A 207 13.77 -3.69 50.06
C GLU A 207 14.87 -2.77 50.57
N SER A 208 15.50 -1.99 49.68
CA SER A 208 16.50 -0.99 50.04
C SER A 208 15.90 0.11 50.96
N LEU A 209 14.71 0.60 50.68
CA LEU A 209 14.00 1.58 51.48
C LEU A 209 13.76 1.02 52.90
N ARG A 210 13.25 -0.24 53.00
CA ARG A 210 13.01 -0.89 54.29
C ARG A 210 14.29 -1.04 55.10
N LEU A 211 15.39 -1.42 54.49
CA LEU A 211 16.70 -1.50 55.15
C LEU A 211 17.19 -0.13 55.63
N THR A 212 17.07 0.91 54.80
CA THR A 212 17.47 2.29 55.12
C THR A 212 16.62 2.85 56.28
N GLN A 213 15.29 2.59 56.29
CA GLN A 213 14.41 2.99 57.39
C GLN A 213 14.80 2.29 58.72
N LEU A 214 15.17 0.99 58.68
CA LEU A 214 15.65 0.27 59.87
C LEU A 214 16.94 0.86 60.40
N ARG A 215 17.89 1.17 59.53
CA ARG A 215 19.17 1.85 59.87
C ARG A 215 18.96 3.25 60.46
N PHE A 216 18.01 4.00 59.92
CA PHE A 216 17.65 5.32 60.45
C PHE A 216 17.07 5.20 61.85
N LYS A 217 16.18 4.25 62.14
CA LYS A 217 15.63 4.01 63.47
C LYS A 217 16.73 3.70 64.49
N ASN A 218 17.83 3.08 64.04
CA ASN A 218 18.98 2.75 64.90
C ASN A 218 20.08 3.85 64.88
N GLY A 219 19.81 5.02 64.27
CA GLY A 219 20.76 6.15 64.25
C GLY A 219 21.97 6.00 63.35
N VAL A 220 21.96 5.02 62.41
CA VAL A 220 23.12 4.67 61.55
C VAL A 220 23.16 5.49 60.27
N VAL A 221 22.02 5.95 59.77
CA VAL A 221 21.90 6.75 58.51
C VAL A 221 21.05 8.02 58.75
N SER A 222 21.14 8.96 57.83
CA SER A 222 20.43 10.23 57.90
C SER A 222 18.99 10.17 57.40
N LYS A 223 18.14 11.13 57.74
CA LYS A 223 16.80 11.29 57.15
C LYS A 223 16.89 11.54 55.64
N LEU A 224 17.93 12.18 55.14
CA LEU A 224 18.20 12.41 53.75
C LEU A 224 18.30 11.06 52.99
N ASP A 225 18.95 10.06 53.55
CA ASP A 225 19.08 8.72 52.90
C ASP A 225 17.70 8.03 52.79
N VAL A 226 16.84 8.17 53.83
CA VAL A 226 15.46 7.63 53.79
C VAL A 226 14.64 8.32 52.73
N ASP A 227 14.67 9.67 52.65
CA ASP A 227 13.88 10.45 51.68
C ASP A 227 14.38 10.18 50.26
N THR A 228 15.69 9.96 50.07
CA THR A 228 16.27 9.55 48.81
C THR A 228 15.77 8.16 48.39
N ALA A 229 15.78 7.19 49.31
CA ALA A 229 15.28 5.84 49.04
C ALA A 229 13.77 5.84 48.72
N GLN A 230 12.98 6.65 49.45
CA GLN A 230 11.55 6.83 49.20
C GLN A 230 11.31 7.39 47.79
N SER A 231 12.03 8.44 47.40
CA SER A 231 11.93 9.02 46.05
C SER A 231 12.22 7.99 44.93
N GLN A 232 13.18 7.08 45.17
CA GLN A 232 13.47 6.04 44.16
C GLN A 232 12.34 5.01 44.02
N VAL A 233 11.69 4.64 45.11
CA VAL A 233 10.50 3.77 45.09
C VAL A 233 9.35 4.44 44.33
N ASP A 234 9.10 5.73 44.64
CA ASP A 234 8.00 6.47 44.00
C ASP A 234 8.27 6.64 42.48
N ASN A 235 9.52 6.92 42.10
CA ASN A 235 9.93 6.90 40.70
C ASN A 235 9.69 5.55 40.00
N ALA A 236 10.04 4.44 40.65
CA ALA A 236 9.80 3.11 40.08
C ALA A 236 8.31 2.81 39.92
N ARG A 237 7.48 3.22 40.88
CA ARG A 237 6.01 3.12 40.81
C ARG A 237 5.45 3.96 39.65
N PHE A 238 5.95 5.19 39.48
CA PHE A 238 5.55 6.03 38.35
C PHE A 238 5.85 5.38 37.00
N VAL A 239 7.09 4.88 36.82
CA VAL A 239 7.50 4.18 35.57
C VAL A 239 6.66 2.93 35.35
N LEU A 240 6.38 2.14 36.40
CA LEU A 240 5.52 0.95 36.30
C LEU A 240 4.13 1.30 35.77
N GLN A 241 3.49 2.36 36.29
CA GLN A 241 2.16 2.77 35.80
C GLN A 241 2.20 3.28 34.35
N GLN A 242 3.29 3.94 33.96
CA GLN A 242 3.48 4.36 32.58
C GLN A 242 3.59 3.16 31.62
N GLN A 243 4.38 2.15 31.99
CA GLN A 243 4.57 0.95 31.17
C GLN A 243 3.30 0.07 31.11
N LEU A 244 2.55 -0.04 32.20
CA LEU A 244 1.25 -0.73 32.22
C LEU A 244 0.27 -0.07 31.23
N ARG A 245 0.24 1.25 31.19
CA ARG A 245 -0.58 1.99 30.21
C ARG A 245 -0.08 1.72 28.78
N GLN A 246 1.24 1.76 28.54
CA GLN A 246 1.82 1.52 27.22
C GLN A 246 1.46 0.10 26.74
N ARG A 247 1.65 -0.90 27.58
CA ARG A 247 1.32 -2.30 27.24
C ARG A 247 -0.17 -2.48 26.89
N ALA A 248 -1.07 -1.78 27.59
CA ALA A 248 -2.50 -1.77 27.25
C ALA A 248 -2.77 -1.09 25.88
N GLN A 249 -2.00 -0.07 25.53
CA GLN A 249 -2.08 0.58 24.22
C GLN A 249 -1.60 -0.35 23.10
N ASP A 250 -0.59 -1.16 23.35
CA ASP A 250 -0.11 -2.16 22.39
C ASP A 250 -1.17 -3.22 22.09
N ASP A 251 -1.88 -3.71 23.11
CA ASP A 251 -3.01 -4.65 22.94
C ASP A 251 -4.15 -4.01 22.12
N ASN A 252 -4.43 -2.72 22.34
CA ASN A 252 -5.40 -1.99 21.55
C ASN A 252 -4.95 -1.86 20.08
N LEU A 253 -3.66 -1.58 19.84
CA LEU A 253 -3.10 -1.51 18.48
C LEU A 253 -3.15 -2.87 17.79
N LEU A 254 -2.76 -3.95 18.48
CA LEU A 254 -2.86 -5.30 17.93
C LEU A 254 -4.31 -5.66 17.60
N THR A 255 -5.26 -5.33 18.48
CA THR A 255 -6.70 -5.54 18.24
C THR A 255 -7.16 -4.78 16.99
N LEU A 256 -6.72 -3.53 16.80
CA LEU A 256 -7.03 -2.75 15.60
C LEU A 256 -6.46 -3.41 14.34
N LEU A 257 -5.17 -3.82 14.38
CA LEU A 257 -4.50 -4.44 13.23
C LEU A 257 -5.09 -5.81 12.88
N VAL A 258 -5.47 -6.59 13.88
CA VAL A 258 -6.16 -7.88 13.69
C VAL A 258 -7.59 -7.67 13.18
N GLY A 259 -8.25 -6.57 13.57
CA GLY A 259 -9.62 -6.22 13.14
C GLY A 259 -10.74 -6.89 13.94
N GLU A 260 -10.39 -7.64 15.00
CA GLU A 260 -11.33 -8.26 15.94
C GLU A 260 -10.68 -8.38 17.33
N PRO A 261 -11.45 -8.61 18.42
CA PRO A 261 -10.91 -8.88 19.74
C PRO A 261 -9.93 -10.04 19.71
N LEU A 262 -8.78 -9.90 20.39
CA LEU A 262 -7.78 -10.96 20.43
C LEU A 262 -8.33 -12.21 21.10
N PRO A 263 -8.20 -13.42 20.49
CA PRO A 263 -8.66 -14.67 21.08
C PRO A 263 -7.95 -14.97 22.42
N ALA A 264 -8.69 -15.43 23.41
CA ALA A 264 -8.13 -15.80 24.73
C ALA A 264 -7.23 -17.05 24.66
N ASN A 265 -7.37 -17.88 23.63
CA ASN A 265 -6.68 -19.15 23.44
C ASN A 265 -5.50 -19.07 22.47
N LEU A 266 -4.86 -17.89 22.33
CA LEU A 266 -3.65 -17.77 21.53
C LEU A 266 -2.55 -18.70 22.06
N PRO A 267 -1.73 -19.30 21.19
CA PRO A 267 -0.58 -20.10 21.62
C PRO A 267 0.36 -19.31 22.54
N ALA A 268 1.13 -20.02 23.35
CA ALA A 268 2.22 -19.39 24.08
C ALA A 268 3.20 -18.76 23.08
N GLY A 269 3.47 -17.47 23.24
CA GLY A 269 4.46 -16.75 22.42
C GLY A 269 5.87 -17.02 22.91
N ALA A 270 6.84 -16.76 22.05
CA ALA A 270 8.25 -16.71 22.44
C ALA A 270 8.52 -15.49 23.34
N THR A 271 9.68 -15.42 23.98
CA THR A 271 10.19 -14.19 24.61
C THR A 271 10.99 -13.39 23.57
N LEU A 272 11.12 -12.05 23.78
CA LEU A 272 11.91 -11.23 22.87
C LEU A 272 13.35 -11.74 22.73
N GLY A 273 13.96 -12.20 23.84
CA GLY A 273 15.32 -12.74 23.86
C GLY A 273 15.46 -14.09 23.13
N SER A 274 14.40 -14.89 23.02
CA SER A 274 14.41 -16.19 22.31
C SER A 274 13.96 -16.07 20.84
N THR A 275 13.43 -14.90 20.44
CA THR A 275 12.98 -14.69 19.07
C THR A 275 14.18 -14.52 18.13
N ASN A 276 14.23 -15.36 17.10
CA ASN A 276 15.21 -15.25 16.04
C ASN A 276 14.51 -15.30 14.68
N LEU A 277 14.81 -14.32 13.83
CA LEU A 277 14.33 -14.25 12.46
C LEU A 277 15.48 -14.61 11.50
N PRO A 278 15.20 -15.27 10.37
CA PRO A 278 16.25 -15.61 9.42
C PRO A 278 16.89 -14.37 8.81
N ASP A 279 18.20 -14.43 8.57
CA ASP A 279 18.92 -13.39 7.86
C ASP A 279 18.55 -13.43 6.37
N LEU A 280 18.30 -12.26 5.81
CA LEU A 280 17.90 -12.08 4.42
C LEU A 280 19.07 -11.52 3.61
N PRO A 281 19.39 -12.11 2.44
CA PRO A 281 20.35 -11.53 1.53
C PRO A 281 19.77 -10.25 0.88
N ALA A 282 20.64 -9.29 0.60
CA ALA A 282 20.24 -8.00 0.03
C ALA A 282 19.60 -8.09 -1.37
N GLY A 283 19.94 -9.11 -2.16
CA GLY A 283 19.56 -9.19 -3.58
C GLY A 283 20.26 -8.13 -4.44
N LEU A 284 19.77 -7.95 -5.66
CA LEU A 284 20.21 -6.90 -6.57
C LEU A 284 19.20 -5.75 -6.62
N PRO A 285 19.61 -4.50 -6.83
CA PRO A 285 18.65 -3.38 -7.01
C PRO A 285 17.66 -3.60 -8.15
N SER A 286 18.04 -4.32 -9.21
CA SER A 286 17.15 -4.73 -10.31
C SER A 286 15.98 -5.61 -9.86
N ASP A 287 16.17 -6.42 -8.80
CA ASP A 287 15.14 -7.32 -8.30
C ASP A 287 13.96 -6.54 -7.69
N LEU A 288 14.23 -5.33 -7.17
CA LEU A 288 13.19 -4.44 -6.65
C LEU A 288 12.18 -4.05 -7.74
N LEU A 289 12.66 -3.83 -8.97
CA LEU A 289 11.82 -3.44 -10.12
C LEU A 289 10.81 -4.53 -10.52
N ALA A 290 11.16 -5.80 -10.27
CA ALA A 290 10.33 -6.95 -10.62
C ALA A 290 9.39 -7.37 -9.49
N ASN A 291 9.77 -7.08 -8.23
CA ASN A 291 9.17 -7.74 -7.07
C ASN A 291 8.40 -6.80 -6.14
N ARG A 292 8.67 -5.48 -6.17
CA ARG A 292 8.00 -4.53 -5.28
C ARG A 292 6.66 -4.07 -5.86
N PRO A 293 5.55 -4.32 -5.16
CA PRO A 293 4.22 -3.95 -5.63
C PRO A 293 4.02 -2.43 -5.81
N ASP A 294 4.66 -1.60 -5.00
CA ASP A 294 4.57 -0.14 -5.10
C ASP A 294 5.23 0.39 -6.40
N ILE A 295 6.36 -0.19 -6.82
CA ILE A 295 7.00 0.13 -8.10
C ILE A 295 6.14 -0.37 -9.26
N LEU A 296 5.62 -1.60 -9.18
CA LEU A 296 4.74 -2.17 -10.20
C LEU A 296 3.43 -1.36 -10.34
N ALA A 297 2.83 -0.93 -9.24
CA ALA A 297 1.67 -0.05 -9.26
C ALA A 297 1.96 1.30 -9.95
N ALA A 298 3.10 1.92 -9.65
CA ALA A 298 3.53 3.17 -10.29
C ALA A 298 3.80 2.96 -11.79
N GLU A 299 4.37 1.82 -12.19
CA GLU A 299 4.56 1.47 -13.60
C GLU A 299 3.22 1.34 -14.33
N GLN A 300 2.23 0.67 -13.73
CA GLN A 300 0.89 0.56 -14.32
C GLN A 300 0.21 1.94 -14.46
N GLN A 301 0.41 2.85 -13.52
CA GLN A 301 -0.07 4.23 -13.65
C GLN A 301 0.60 4.98 -14.80
N LEU A 302 1.90 4.77 -15.03
CA LEU A 302 2.63 5.32 -16.17
C LEU A 302 2.10 4.76 -17.50
N ILE A 303 1.82 3.45 -17.56
CA ILE A 303 1.21 2.81 -18.75
C ILE A 303 -0.17 3.42 -19.02
N ALA A 304 -0.98 3.66 -17.99
CA ALA A 304 -2.28 4.32 -18.14
C ALA A 304 -2.15 5.74 -18.70
N ALA A 305 -1.21 6.53 -18.17
CA ALA A 305 -0.94 7.88 -18.64
C ALA A 305 -0.44 7.88 -20.11
N ASN A 306 0.40 6.93 -20.50
CA ASN A 306 0.87 6.76 -21.86
C ASN A 306 -0.28 6.42 -22.83
N ALA A 307 -1.20 5.54 -22.44
CA ALA A 307 -2.39 5.20 -23.22
C ALA A 307 -3.30 6.43 -23.42
N ASN A 308 -3.46 7.29 -22.40
CA ASN A 308 -4.25 8.50 -22.48
C ASN A 308 -3.74 9.51 -23.53
N ILE A 309 -2.42 9.52 -23.84
CA ILE A 309 -1.88 10.32 -24.97
C ILE A 309 -2.49 9.86 -26.30
N GLY A 310 -2.64 8.54 -26.50
CA GLY A 310 -3.28 7.99 -27.67
C GLY A 310 -4.73 8.43 -27.81
N ALA A 311 -5.48 8.39 -26.72
CA ALA A 311 -6.86 8.86 -26.67
C ALA A 311 -6.97 10.37 -26.96
N ALA A 312 -6.06 11.18 -26.40
CA ALA A 312 -6.01 12.62 -26.67
C ALA A 312 -5.63 12.93 -28.12
N ARG A 313 -4.68 12.20 -28.73
CA ARG A 313 -4.31 12.35 -30.13
C ARG A 313 -5.45 11.99 -31.08
N ALA A 314 -6.29 11.02 -30.72
CA ALA A 314 -7.44 10.62 -31.49
C ALA A 314 -8.46 11.77 -31.67
N ALA A 315 -8.46 12.78 -30.79
CA ALA A 315 -9.32 13.96 -30.91
C ALA A 315 -9.01 14.88 -32.13
N TYR A 316 -7.86 14.74 -32.79
CA TYR A 316 -7.57 15.38 -34.05
C TYR A 316 -8.30 14.78 -35.24
N PHE A 317 -8.80 13.56 -35.12
CA PHE A 317 -9.41 12.79 -36.19
C PHE A 317 -10.94 12.77 -36.07
N PRO A 318 -11.66 12.47 -37.17
CA PRO A 318 -13.12 12.43 -37.17
C PRO A 318 -13.63 11.37 -36.16
N ARG A 319 -14.62 11.74 -35.34
CA ARG A 319 -15.45 10.80 -34.59
C ARG A 319 -16.59 10.34 -35.47
N ILE A 320 -16.72 9.04 -35.68
CA ILE A 320 -17.79 8.43 -36.45
C ILE A 320 -18.73 7.73 -35.47
N ALA A 321 -19.95 8.26 -35.35
CA ALA A 321 -21.01 7.69 -34.54
C ALA A 321 -22.07 7.05 -35.41
N LEU A 322 -22.50 5.84 -35.02
CA LEU A 322 -23.60 5.10 -35.67
C LEU A 322 -24.80 5.06 -34.75
N THR A 323 -25.95 5.40 -35.29
CA THR A 323 -27.24 5.25 -34.62
C THR A 323 -28.15 4.35 -35.46
N ALA A 324 -28.74 3.36 -34.84
CA ALA A 324 -29.68 2.46 -35.49
C ALA A 324 -30.92 2.30 -34.59
N THR A 325 -32.10 2.46 -35.17
CA THR A 325 -33.36 2.22 -34.46
C THR A 325 -34.23 1.29 -35.30
N GLY A 326 -34.97 0.42 -34.63
CA GLY A 326 -35.97 -0.42 -35.28
C GLY A 326 -37.17 -0.59 -34.34
N GLY A 327 -38.37 -0.28 -34.83
CA GLY A 327 -39.59 -0.30 -34.00
C GLY A 327 -40.81 0.26 -34.71
N SER A 328 -41.84 0.53 -33.95
CA SER A 328 -43.09 1.09 -34.42
C SER A 328 -43.21 2.58 -34.12
N ALA A 329 -43.78 3.35 -35.04
CA ALA A 329 -44.06 4.78 -34.92
C ALA A 329 -45.47 5.10 -35.38
N SER A 330 -46.22 5.91 -34.59
CA SER A 330 -47.59 6.31 -34.87
C SER A 330 -47.88 7.71 -34.37
N THR A 331 -48.79 8.40 -35.00
CA THR A 331 -49.35 9.68 -34.52
C THR A 331 -50.39 9.49 -33.40
N GLU A 332 -50.90 8.28 -33.21
CA GLU A 332 -51.82 7.92 -32.16
C GLU A 332 -51.28 6.77 -31.33
N LEU A 333 -51.36 6.89 -30.02
CA LEU A 333 -50.85 5.85 -29.09
C LEU A 333 -51.58 4.51 -29.27
N SER A 334 -52.89 4.54 -29.56
CA SER A 334 -53.75 3.34 -29.79
C SER A 334 -53.28 2.51 -31.01
N ASN A 335 -52.68 3.18 -31.98
CA ASN A 335 -52.22 2.57 -33.23
C ASN A 335 -50.71 2.24 -33.28
N LEU A 336 -49.99 2.39 -32.15
CA LEU A 336 -48.54 2.26 -32.12
C LEU A 336 -48.05 0.89 -32.60
N PHE A 337 -48.78 -0.17 -32.33
CA PHE A 337 -48.41 -1.53 -32.76
C PHE A 337 -49.30 -2.12 -33.86
N SER A 338 -49.98 -1.24 -34.60
CA SER A 338 -50.86 -1.64 -35.71
C SER A 338 -50.04 -2.08 -36.94
N SER A 339 -50.66 -2.78 -37.86
CA SER A 339 -50.02 -3.20 -39.13
C SER A 339 -49.56 -1.95 -39.89
N GLY A 340 -48.30 -1.96 -40.35
CA GLY A 340 -47.71 -0.89 -41.16
C GLY A 340 -47.00 0.24 -40.37
N THR A 341 -46.97 0.17 -39.02
CA THR A 341 -46.27 1.17 -38.18
C THR A 341 -44.79 0.82 -37.98
N TRP A 342 -44.33 -0.39 -38.38
CA TRP A 342 -42.95 -0.79 -38.21
C TRP A 342 -42.01 -0.09 -39.21
N GLY A 343 -40.90 0.41 -38.68
CA GLY A 343 -39.85 1.03 -39.48
C GLY A 343 -38.45 0.92 -38.83
N TRP A 344 -37.45 1.26 -39.59
CA TRP A 344 -36.09 1.32 -39.09
C TRP A 344 -35.38 2.59 -39.57
N THR A 345 -34.42 3.03 -38.79
CA THR A 345 -33.54 4.16 -39.16
C THR A 345 -32.09 3.75 -38.93
N PHE A 346 -31.25 4.07 -39.86
CA PHE A 346 -29.79 3.98 -39.73
C PHE A 346 -29.17 5.30 -40.07
N ALA A 347 -28.50 5.94 -39.10
CA ALA A 347 -27.84 7.22 -39.26
C ALA A 347 -26.38 7.10 -38.90
N GLN A 348 -25.53 7.68 -39.73
CA GLN A 348 -24.11 7.81 -39.51
C GLN A 348 -23.75 9.30 -39.42
N GLN A 349 -22.98 9.64 -38.39
CA GLN A 349 -22.52 11.01 -38.16
C GLN A 349 -21.00 11.00 -38.03
N ALA A 350 -20.34 11.86 -38.81
CA ALA A 350 -18.91 12.09 -38.68
C ALA A 350 -18.68 13.55 -38.27
N THR A 351 -17.96 13.76 -37.18
CA THR A 351 -17.66 15.10 -36.68
C THR A 351 -16.16 15.23 -36.45
N MET A 352 -15.57 16.29 -37.05
CA MET A 352 -14.14 16.60 -36.92
C MET A 352 -13.99 18.08 -36.58
N PRO A 353 -13.21 18.46 -35.54
CA PRO A 353 -12.93 19.88 -35.30
C PRO A 353 -11.97 20.43 -36.38
N ILE A 354 -12.41 21.50 -37.06
CA ILE A 354 -11.57 22.22 -38.03
C ILE A 354 -10.83 23.38 -37.37
N PHE A 355 -11.53 24.08 -36.47
CA PHE A 355 -10.97 25.19 -35.72
C PHE A 355 -11.56 25.19 -34.29
N ASP A 356 -10.70 25.03 -33.30
CA ASP A 356 -11.10 24.83 -31.88
C ASP A 356 -10.30 25.70 -30.89
N PHE A 357 -9.66 26.75 -31.41
CA PHE A 357 -8.82 27.69 -30.63
C PHE A 357 -7.69 27.00 -29.82
N GLY A 358 -7.21 25.87 -30.31
CA GLY A 358 -6.10 25.13 -29.69
C GLY A 358 -6.51 24.13 -28.58
N ARG A 359 -7.81 23.92 -28.38
CA ARG A 359 -8.31 22.98 -27.34
C ARG A 359 -7.74 21.58 -27.52
N THR A 360 -7.78 21.02 -28.72
CA THR A 360 -7.27 19.67 -29.01
C THR A 360 -5.76 19.59 -28.79
N ARG A 361 -5.01 20.62 -29.23
CA ARG A 361 -3.56 20.73 -29.00
C ARG A 361 -3.24 20.76 -27.49
N ALA A 362 -3.91 21.63 -26.74
CA ALA A 362 -3.74 21.73 -25.28
C ALA A 362 -4.11 20.41 -24.56
N GLY A 363 -5.13 19.70 -25.05
CA GLY A 363 -5.49 18.37 -24.55
C GLY A 363 -4.37 17.35 -24.71
N VAL A 364 -3.69 17.33 -25.85
CA VAL A 364 -2.53 16.45 -26.07
C VAL A 364 -1.32 16.88 -25.24
N GLU A 365 -1.06 18.19 -25.14
CA GLU A 365 0.02 18.74 -24.29
C GLU A 365 -0.23 18.39 -22.81
N GLY A 366 -1.47 18.52 -22.33
CA GLY A 366 -1.87 18.10 -20.98
C GLY A 366 -1.67 16.60 -20.72
N ALA A 367 -2.03 15.75 -21.70
CA ALA A 367 -1.81 14.30 -21.59
C ALA A 367 -0.31 13.93 -21.55
N ARG A 368 0.53 14.65 -22.32
CA ARG A 368 2.00 14.48 -22.27
C ARG A 368 2.56 14.89 -20.92
N ALA A 369 2.17 16.06 -20.42
CA ALA A 369 2.58 16.53 -19.10
C ALA A 369 2.16 15.54 -17.99
N SER A 370 0.95 14.97 -18.09
CA SER A 370 0.49 13.93 -17.15
C SER A 370 1.34 12.65 -17.21
N ARG A 371 1.81 12.25 -18.40
CA ARG A 371 2.78 11.15 -18.53
C ARG A 371 4.11 11.51 -17.89
N ASP A 372 4.61 12.72 -18.09
CA ASP A 372 5.90 13.14 -17.51
C ASP A 372 5.84 13.21 -15.98
N VAL A 373 4.69 13.60 -15.40
CA VAL A 373 4.40 13.45 -13.97
C VAL A 373 4.45 11.99 -13.53
N ALA A 374 3.82 11.08 -14.30
CA ALA A 374 3.81 9.66 -13.97
C ALA A 374 5.23 9.03 -14.08
N VAL A 375 6.08 9.48 -15.03
CA VAL A 375 7.50 9.09 -15.11
C VAL A 375 8.23 9.50 -13.83
N ALA A 376 8.10 10.75 -13.41
CA ALA A 376 8.74 11.23 -12.18
C ALA A 376 8.25 10.50 -10.93
N GLN A 377 6.98 10.13 -10.86
CA GLN A 377 6.41 9.32 -9.77
C GLN A 377 6.98 7.89 -9.77
N TYR A 378 7.10 7.27 -10.94
CA TYR A 378 7.73 5.95 -11.09
C TYR A 378 9.20 5.98 -10.65
N GLU A 379 9.99 6.95 -11.13
CA GLU A 379 11.39 7.13 -10.72
C GLU A 379 11.52 7.38 -9.21
N ARG A 380 10.64 8.21 -8.64
CA ARG A 380 10.59 8.46 -7.20
C ARG A 380 10.30 7.19 -6.40
N SER A 381 9.40 6.31 -6.87
CA SER A 381 9.11 5.05 -6.20
C SER A 381 10.34 4.14 -6.16
N ILE A 382 11.13 4.09 -7.26
CA ILE A 382 12.40 3.35 -7.33
C ILE A 382 13.43 3.93 -6.34
N GLN A 383 13.60 5.26 -6.32
CA GLN A 383 14.54 5.91 -5.41
C GLN A 383 14.15 5.69 -3.94
N THR A 384 12.87 5.75 -3.63
CA THR A 384 12.35 5.47 -2.28
C THR A 384 12.62 4.02 -1.88
N ALA A 385 12.35 3.08 -2.78
CA ALA A 385 12.60 1.66 -2.55
C ALA A 385 14.09 1.37 -2.34
N PHE A 386 14.96 1.95 -3.16
CA PHE A 386 16.42 1.82 -3.03
C PHE A 386 16.90 2.37 -1.68
N ARG A 387 16.42 3.56 -1.26
CA ARG A 387 16.74 4.14 0.04
C ARG A 387 16.29 3.24 1.19
N GLU A 388 15.04 2.76 1.17
CA GLU A 388 14.51 1.91 2.23
C GLU A 388 15.32 0.61 2.41
N VAL A 389 15.71 -0.03 1.32
CA VAL A 389 16.59 -1.22 1.38
C VAL A 389 17.97 -0.85 1.89
N SER A 390 18.55 0.25 1.42
CA SER A 390 19.86 0.72 1.89
C SER A 390 19.85 1.02 3.40
N ASP A 391 18.80 1.68 3.90
CA ASP A 391 18.62 1.99 5.31
C ASP A 391 18.49 0.69 6.15
N ALA A 392 17.71 -0.28 5.67
CA ALA A 392 17.54 -1.56 6.35
C ALA A 392 18.82 -2.41 6.38
N LEU A 393 19.62 -2.38 5.30
CA LEU A 393 20.95 -3.02 5.25
C LEU A 393 21.96 -2.35 6.18
N ALA A 394 21.92 -1.02 6.28
CA ALA A 394 22.69 -0.27 7.26
C ALA A 394 22.35 -0.68 8.69
N GLY A 395 21.06 -0.85 8.96
CA GLY A 395 20.58 -1.38 10.23
C GLY A 395 21.07 -2.81 10.49
N GLN A 396 20.97 -3.72 9.50
CA GLN A 396 21.45 -5.10 9.63
C GLN A 396 22.95 -5.16 9.97
N ALA A 397 23.77 -4.30 9.36
CA ALA A 397 25.21 -4.24 9.60
C ALA A 397 25.56 -3.73 11.01
N THR A 398 24.69 -2.95 11.67
CA THR A 398 25.04 -2.23 12.91
C THR A 398 24.28 -2.72 14.13
N PHE A 399 23.02 -3.12 14.03
CA PHE A 399 22.19 -3.49 15.19
C PHE A 399 22.68 -4.74 15.94
N SER A 400 23.31 -5.69 15.25
CA SER A 400 23.87 -6.87 15.92
C SER A 400 25.01 -6.52 16.86
N GLU A 401 25.87 -5.57 16.48
CA GLU A 401 26.95 -5.08 17.32
C GLU A 401 26.43 -4.19 18.45
N GLN A 402 25.44 -3.32 18.15
CA GLN A 402 24.77 -2.52 19.19
C GLN A 402 24.16 -3.41 20.28
N LEU A 403 23.45 -4.48 19.87
CA LEU A 403 22.86 -5.44 20.83
C LEU A 403 23.95 -6.10 21.67
N ARG A 404 25.05 -6.57 21.06
CA ARG A 404 26.15 -7.21 21.78
C ARG A 404 26.79 -6.25 22.79
N ALA A 405 27.02 -5.00 22.41
CA ALA A 405 27.57 -3.97 23.28
C ALA A 405 26.60 -3.66 24.45
N ALA A 406 25.31 -3.53 24.18
CA ALA A 406 24.29 -3.26 25.20
C ALA A 406 24.16 -4.43 26.21
N GLN A 407 24.20 -5.69 25.71
CA GLN A 407 24.19 -6.89 26.58
C GLN A 407 25.44 -6.97 27.46
N SER A 408 26.63 -6.68 26.91
CA SER A 408 27.87 -6.62 27.66
C SER A 408 27.86 -5.55 28.74
N ALA A 409 27.34 -4.35 28.40
CA ALA A 409 27.15 -3.29 29.38
C ALA A 409 26.19 -3.68 30.51
N ALA A 410 25.04 -4.30 30.16
CA ALA A 410 24.07 -4.77 31.16
C ALA A 410 24.66 -5.84 32.09
N ALA A 411 25.47 -6.76 31.56
CA ALA A 411 26.17 -7.75 32.38
C ALA A 411 27.17 -7.11 33.34
N SER A 412 28.01 -6.18 32.86
CA SER A 412 28.96 -5.45 33.70
C SER A 412 28.28 -4.62 34.80
N GLU A 413 27.15 -3.96 34.49
CA GLU A 413 26.38 -3.22 35.50
C GLU A 413 25.67 -4.17 36.49
N ALA A 414 25.29 -5.38 36.09
CA ALA A 414 24.75 -6.38 37.00
C ALA A 414 25.81 -6.84 38.02
N ASP A 415 27.03 -7.07 37.56
CA ASP A 415 28.17 -7.41 38.47
C ASP A 415 28.48 -6.24 39.41
N ARG A 416 28.51 -5.02 38.89
CA ARG A 416 28.72 -3.81 39.70
C ARG A 416 27.64 -3.63 40.77
N PHE A 417 26.38 -3.82 40.40
CA PHE A 417 25.27 -3.77 41.36
C PHE A 417 25.40 -4.84 42.45
N ASN A 418 25.70 -6.09 42.09
CA ASN A 418 25.89 -7.17 43.04
C ASN A 418 27.01 -6.90 44.05
N LEU A 419 28.11 -6.27 43.59
CA LEU A 419 29.21 -5.85 44.46
C LEU A 419 28.81 -4.70 45.39
N ALA A 420 28.15 -3.65 44.81
CA ALA A 420 27.68 -2.49 45.57
C ALA A 420 26.66 -2.90 46.66
N ASP A 421 25.71 -3.79 46.36
CA ASP A 421 24.73 -4.29 47.35
C ASP A 421 25.39 -5.03 48.50
N ARG A 422 26.37 -5.95 48.20
CA ARG A 422 27.11 -6.64 49.26
C ARG A 422 27.89 -5.67 50.16
N ARG A 423 28.60 -4.70 49.58
CA ARG A 423 29.37 -3.70 50.30
C ARG A 423 28.45 -2.82 51.17
N TYR A 424 27.30 -2.40 50.63
CA TYR A 424 26.32 -1.61 51.38
C TYR A 424 25.74 -2.45 52.54
N ARG A 425 25.38 -3.69 52.35
CA ARG A 425 24.84 -4.56 53.40
C ARG A 425 25.87 -4.83 54.51
N SER A 426 27.16 -4.97 54.18
CA SER A 426 28.23 -5.12 55.15
C SER A 426 28.64 -3.79 55.85
N GLY A 427 28.08 -2.66 55.43
CA GLY A 427 28.42 -1.36 56.02
C GLY A 427 29.74 -0.75 55.54
N THR A 428 30.36 -1.30 54.48
CA THR A 428 31.66 -0.84 53.94
C THR A 428 31.51 0.15 52.78
N SER A 429 30.29 0.49 52.34
CA SER A 429 29.99 1.49 51.33
C SER A 429 28.77 2.32 51.73
N ASN A 430 28.65 3.55 51.21
CA ASN A 430 27.52 4.41 51.44
C ASN A 430 26.32 4.04 50.56
N TYR A 431 25.15 4.63 50.83
CA TYR A 431 23.91 4.40 50.04
C TYR A 431 24.01 4.93 48.64
N LEU A 432 24.76 5.98 48.38
CA LEU A 432 24.88 6.63 47.09
C LEU A 432 25.52 5.68 46.02
N ASP A 433 26.53 4.90 46.43
CA ASP A 433 27.19 3.91 45.55
C ASP A 433 26.21 2.80 45.10
N LEU A 434 25.37 2.31 46.02
CA LEU A 434 24.33 1.33 45.77
C LEU A 434 23.27 1.93 44.83
N LEU A 435 22.81 3.15 45.12
CA LEU A 435 21.81 3.84 44.29
C LEU A 435 22.27 4.05 42.86
N ASP A 436 23.53 4.51 42.70
CA ASP A 436 24.11 4.71 41.38
C ASP A 436 24.19 3.37 40.57
N ALA A 437 24.64 2.31 41.24
CA ALA A 437 24.70 0.98 40.61
C ALA A 437 23.31 0.45 40.23
N GLN A 438 22.28 0.65 41.07
CA GLN A 438 20.90 0.27 40.74
C GLN A 438 20.35 1.02 39.52
N ARG A 439 20.62 2.35 39.46
CA ARG A 439 20.15 3.18 38.31
C ARG A 439 20.83 2.79 37.02
N SER A 440 22.15 2.59 37.07
CA SER A 440 22.94 2.20 35.89
C SER A 440 22.52 0.82 35.35
N LEU A 441 22.34 -0.17 36.25
CA LEU A 441 21.86 -1.50 35.87
C LEU A 441 20.49 -1.42 35.15
N PHE A 442 19.52 -0.73 35.77
CA PHE A 442 18.18 -0.58 35.18
C PHE A 442 18.25 0.05 33.79
N THR A 443 19.03 1.13 33.64
CA THR A 443 19.22 1.82 32.34
C THR A 443 19.87 0.90 31.30
N ALA A 444 20.91 0.16 31.67
CA ALA A 444 21.62 -0.76 30.78
C ALA A 444 20.73 -1.95 30.36
N GLN A 445 19.92 -2.49 31.26
CA GLN A 445 18.95 -3.54 30.93
C GLN A 445 17.88 -3.05 29.95
N LEU A 446 17.30 -1.86 30.18
CA LEU A 446 16.34 -1.26 29.23
C LEU A 446 16.99 -1.02 27.87
N ALA A 447 18.24 -0.53 27.81
CA ALA A 447 18.96 -0.33 26.57
C ALA A 447 19.17 -1.65 25.80
N SER A 448 19.46 -2.75 26.51
CA SER A 448 19.59 -4.08 25.91
C SER A 448 18.27 -4.57 25.29
N VAL A 449 17.14 -4.40 25.97
CA VAL A 449 15.82 -4.76 25.44
C VAL A 449 15.52 -3.92 24.18
N GLN A 450 15.76 -2.61 24.24
CA GLN A 450 15.53 -1.72 23.09
C GLN A 450 16.43 -2.05 21.90
N ALA A 451 17.70 -2.38 22.13
CA ALA A 451 18.62 -2.79 21.06
C ALA A 451 18.16 -4.10 20.38
N ASN A 452 17.64 -5.06 21.16
CA ASN A 452 17.11 -6.30 20.59
C ASN A 452 15.82 -6.06 19.80
N LEU A 453 14.91 -5.23 20.31
CA LEU A 453 13.70 -4.81 19.59
C LEU A 453 14.07 -4.16 18.26
N ALA A 454 14.99 -3.18 18.27
CA ALA A 454 15.42 -2.47 17.07
C ALA A 454 16.02 -3.43 16.01
N ARG A 455 16.82 -4.42 16.44
CA ARG A 455 17.37 -5.47 15.57
C ARG A 455 16.27 -6.28 14.90
N LEU A 456 15.31 -6.77 15.68
CA LEU A 456 14.21 -7.60 15.16
C LEU A 456 13.29 -6.80 14.24
N GLN A 457 12.94 -5.57 14.60
CA GLN A 457 12.13 -4.68 13.76
C GLN A 457 12.83 -4.31 12.46
N ASN A 458 14.15 -4.18 12.47
CA ASN A 458 14.93 -3.97 11.25
C ASN A 458 14.88 -5.19 10.32
N GLN A 459 14.92 -6.41 10.86
CA GLN A 459 14.77 -7.65 10.06
C GLN A 459 13.37 -7.74 9.43
N VAL A 460 12.31 -7.38 10.17
CA VAL A 460 10.95 -7.28 9.62
C VAL A 460 10.88 -6.20 8.53
N THR A 461 11.51 -5.04 8.76
CA THR A 461 11.59 -3.96 7.78
C THR A 461 12.30 -4.41 6.52
N LEU A 462 13.44 -5.08 6.64
CA LEU A 462 14.20 -5.61 5.49
C LEU A 462 13.34 -6.60 4.68
N TYR A 463 12.62 -7.51 5.35
CA TYR A 463 11.70 -8.43 4.71
C TYR A 463 10.61 -7.69 3.91
N ARG A 464 9.99 -6.68 4.49
CA ARG A 464 8.97 -5.84 3.86
C ARG A 464 9.53 -5.09 2.63
N VAL A 465 10.66 -4.39 2.78
CA VAL A 465 11.19 -3.52 1.71
C VAL A 465 11.80 -4.30 0.55
N LEU A 466 12.15 -5.57 0.76
CA LEU A 466 12.52 -6.50 -0.31
C LEU A 466 11.31 -7.06 -1.05
N GLY A 467 10.08 -6.77 -0.62
CA GLY A 467 8.85 -7.24 -1.25
C GLY A 467 8.38 -8.62 -0.78
N GLY A 468 8.85 -9.10 0.38
CA GLY A 468 8.43 -10.37 0.96
C GLY A 468 7.00 -10.32 1.54
N GLY A 469 6.31 -11.46 1.57
CA GLY A 469 5.03 -11.62 2.28
C GLY A 469 3.76 -11.60 1.44
N TRP A 470 3.82 -11.39 0.13
CA TRP A 470 2.64 -11.44 -0.75
C TRP A 470 2.39 -12.81 -1.40
N SER A 471 3.41 -13.67 -1.44
CA SER A 471 3.26 -15.01 -2.01
C SER A 471 2.55 -15.93 -1.01
N ASP A 472 1.29 -16.24 -1.28
CA ASP A 472 0.57 -17.29 -0.56
C ASP A 472 0.95 -18.64 -1.17
N THR A 473 1.52 -19.53 -0.38
CA THR A 473 1.70 -20.95 -0.71
C THR A 473 0.35 -21.70 -0.84
N THR A 474 -0.77 -21.02 -0.58
CA THR A 474 -2.13 -21.56 -0.62
C THR A 474 -2.84 -21.37 -1.97
N ALA A 475 -2.24 -20.69 -2.94
CA ALA A 475 -2.85 -20.44 -4.28
C ALA A 475 -2.77 -21.63 -5.24
N SER A 476 -2.45 -22.85 -4.75
CA SER A 476 -2.47 -24.09 -5.53
C SER A 476 -3.43 -25.11 -4.92
N ARG A 477 -4.72 -24.71 -4.78
CA ARG A 477 -5.81 -25.69 -4.63
C ARG A 477 -7.07 -25.20 -5.32
#